data_8fceaf716130953481f07699ec1acd4a
#
_entry.id   8fceaf716130953481f07699ec1acd4a
#
_cell.length_a   1.000
_cell.length_b   1.000
_cell.length_c   1.000
_cell.angle_alpha   90.00
_cell.angle_beta   90.00
_cell.angle_gamma   90.00
#
_symmetry.space_group_name_H-M   'P 1'
#
loop_
_entity.id
_entity.type
_entity.pdbx_description
1 polymer ?
#
loop_
_entity_poly.entity_id
_entity_poly.type
_entity_poly.pdbx_seq_one_letter_code
_entity_poly.pdbx_strand_id
1 'polypeptide(L)'
;TMILYWIAMASLFVSFAYSKGWILADFEFIDAKQAIVLLSEDNNITLLDVRTTREYEEKHLKSAINIPVQSLHSSLTRLQEVKNKRIVVYCRSGSRSIKASRILEKNGFTPLHVEGGIIDLMRNDAEIVR
;
A
#
# COMPACT_ATOMS: atom_id res chain seq x y z
N THR A 1 -29.08 24.86 14.05
CA THR A 1 -29.60 24.13 12.90
C THR A 1 -28.64 24.21 11.74
N MET A 2 -28.27 25.39 11.24
CA MET A 2 -27.24 25.51 10.20
C MET A 2 -25.88 25.05 10.67
N ILE A 3 -25.53 25.32 11.92
CA ILE A 3 -24.26 24.85 12.52
C ILE A 3 -24.20 23.33 12.50
N LEU A 4 -25.26 22.63 12.86
CA LEU A 4 -25.33 21.17 12.84
C LEU A 4 -25.16 20.60 11.44
N TYR A 5 -25.74 21.27 10.44
CA TYR A 5 -25.57 20.89 9.04
C TYR A 5 -24.09 20.96 8.61
N TRP A 6 -23.41 22.05 8.93
CA TRP A 6 -22.00 22.22 8.58
C TRP A 6 -21.10 21.22 9.31
N ILE A 7 -21.40 20.90 10.57
CA ILE A 7 -20.66 19.89 11.33
C ILE A 7 -20.81 18.52 10.66
N ALA A 8 -22.03 18.15 10.25
CA ALA A 8 -22.28 16.87 9.58
C ALA A 8 -21.55 16.79 8.23
N MET A 9 -21.57 17.85 7.44
CA MET A 9 -20.87 17.88 6.16
C MET A 9 -19.36 17.79 6.33
N ALA A 10 -18.80 18.51 7.31
CA ALA A 10 -17.38 18.44 7.61
C ALA A 10 -16.97 17.03 8.05
N SER A 11 -17.79 16.37 8.87
CA SER A 11 -17.53 15.00 9.33
C SER A 11 -17.52 14.00 8.17
N LEU A 12 -18.46 14.12 7.24
CA LEU A 12 -18.51 13.28 6.04
C LEU A 12 -17.29 13.49 5.15
N PHE A 13 -16.88 14.74 4.95
CA PHE A 13 -15.69 15.05 4.17
C PHE A 13 -14.42 14.47 4.80
N VAL A 14 -14.25 14.64 6.10
CA VAL A 14 -13.08 14.09 6.83
C VAL A 14 -13.06 12.57 6.73
N SER A 15 -14.20 11.90 6.90
CA SER A 15 -14.30 10.45 6.78
C SER A 15 -13.95 9.99 5.37
N PHE A 16 -14.44 10.66 4.34
CA PHE A 16 -14.12 10.36 2.95
C PHE A 16 -12.63 10.55 2.66
N ALA A 17 -12.07 11.68 3.07
CA ALA A 17 -10.64 11.96 2.86
C ALA A 17 -9.75 10.95 3.59
N TYR A 18 -10.12 10.53 4.79
CA TYR A 18 -9.41 9.50 5.54
C TYR A 18 -9.41 8.17 4.79
N SER A 19 -10.58 7.74 4.27
CA SER A 19 -10.69 6.47 3.54
C SER A 19 -9.90 6.48 2.23
N LYS A 20 -9.66 7.66 1.64
CA LYS A 20 -8.83 7.81 0.44
C LYS A 20 -7.35 7.99 0.76
N GLY A 21 -6.98 8.02 2.04
CA GLY A 21 -5.60 8.23 2.46
C GLY A 21 -5.10 9.68 2.32
N TRP A 22 -6.00 10.64 2.11
CA TRP A 22 -5.63 12.05 1.94
C TRP A 22 -5.26 12.74 3.24
N ILE A 23 -5.78 12.25 4.36
CA ILE A 23 -5.50 12.79 5.69
C ILE A 23 -5.14 11.68 6.66
N LEU A 24 -4.41 12.01 7.72
CA LEU A 24 -3.99 11.10 8.78
C LEU A 24 -3.19 9.88 8.27
N ALA A 25 -2.65 9.98 7.04
CA ALA A 25 -1.75 8.98 6.50
C ALA A 25 -0.32 9.42 6.80
N ASP A 26 0.35 8.73 7.72
CA ASP A 26 1.71 9.03 8.13
C ASP A 26 2.76 8.27 7.33
N PHE A 27 2.35 7.64 6.25
CA PHE A 27 3.23 6.91 5.34
C PHE A 27 3.35 7.64 4.01
N GLU A 28 4.42 7.35 3.31
CA GLU A 28 4.75 8.00 2.05
C GLU A 28 3.96 7.38 0.88
N PHE A 29 3.53 8.24 -0.04
CA PHE A 29 2.90 7.85 -1.31
C PHE A 29 3.94 7.99 -2.40
N ILE A 30 4.09 6.96 -3.23
CA ILE A 30 4.94 6.99 -4.42
C ILE A 30 4.15 6.58 -5.65
N ASP A 31 4.55 7.07 -6.82
CA ASP A 31 3.93 6.62 -8.07
C ASP A 31 4.64 5.38 -8.62
N ALA A 32 4.10 4.81 -9.71
CA ALA A 32 4.63 3.59 -10.28
C ALA A 32 6.07 3.76 -10.77
N LYS A 33 6.41 4.90 -11.38
CA LYS A 33 7.77 5.17 -11.87
C LYS A 33 8.77 5.22 -10.71
N GLN A 34 8.41 5.92 -9.64
CA GLN A 34 9.24 6.01 -8.44
C GLN A 34 9.46 4.63 -7.82
N ALA A 35 8.40 3.82 -7.76
CA ALA A 35 8.49 2.45 -7.23
C ALA A 35 9.46 1.60 -8.04
N ILE A 36 9.35 1.64 -9.37
CA ILE A 36 10.21 0.87 -10.26
C ILE A 36 11.68 1.28 -10.10
N VAL A 37 11.95 2.58 -10.03
CA VAL A 37 13.32 3.09 -9.82
C VAL A 37 13.87 2.63 -8.48
N LEU A 38 13.10 2.75 -7.41
CA LEU A 38 13.52 2.31 -6.07
C LEU A 38 13.85 0.81 -6.06
N LEU A 39 12.99 0.00 -6.66
CA LEU A 39 13.18 -1.45 -6.68
C LEU A 39 14.41 -1.86 -7.51
N SER A 40 14.79 -1.08 -8.50
CA SER A 40 15.98 -1.36 -9.32
C SER A 40 17.29 -0.90 -8.68
N GLU A 41 17.24 0.15 -7.85
CA GLU A 41 18.44 0.78 -7.29
C GLU A 41 18.76 0.35 -5.86
N ASP A 42 17.78 -0.08 -5.09
CA ASP A 42 17.93 -0.38 -3.67
C ASP A 42 17.60 -1.83 -3.37
N ASN A 43 18.64 -2.62 -3.02
CA ASN A 43 18.48 -4.01 -2.64
C ASN A 43 17.90 -4.17 -1.22
N ASN A 44 17.77 -3.08 -0.48
CA ASN A 44 17.32 -3.09 0.92
C ASN A 44 15.85 -2.73 1.04
N ILE A 45 15.07 -2.96 -0.01
CA ILE A 45 13.62 -2.73 -0.05
C ILE A 45 12.91 -4.07 -0.15
N THR A 46 11.85 -4.21 0.63
CA THR A 46 10.95 -5.35 0.53
C THR A 46 9.73 -4.95 -0.31
N LEU A 47 9.30 -5.83 -1.19
CA LEU A 47 8.13 -5.61 -2.04
C LEU A 47 6.98 -6.49 -1.55
N LEU A 48 5.86 -5.86 -1.18
CA LEU A 48 4.71 -6.53 -0.60
C LEU A 48 3.46 -6.36 -1.47
N ASP A 49 2.92 -7.49 -1.90
CA ASP A 49 1.65 -7.58 -2.62
C ASP A 49 0.55 -7.91 -1.61
N VAL A 50 -0.41 -7.00 -1.43
CA VAL A 50 -1.50 -7.19 -0.46
C VAL A 50 -2.82 -7.57 -1.14
N ARG A 51 -2.75 -8.01 -2.40
CA ARG A 51 -3.90 -8.57 -3.12
C ARG A 51 -4.20 -9.98 -2.62
N THR A 52 -5.29 -10.57 -3.11
CA THR A 52 -5.61 -11.96 -2.78
C THR A 52 -4.53 -12.91 -3.31
N THR A 53 -4.44 -14.08 -2.70
CA THR A 53 -3.52 -15.12 -3.16
C THR A 53 -3.79 -15.50 -4.63
N ARG A 54 -5.07 -15.55 -5.02
CA ARG A 54 -5.45 -15.86 -6.40
C ARG A 54 -4.92 -14.81 -7.39
N GLU A 55 -5.08 -13.51 -7.07
CA GLU A 55 -4.55 -12.43 -7.91
C GLU A 55 -3.02 -12.54 -8.04
N TYR A 56 -2.35 -12.81 -6.93
CA TYR A 56 -0.89 -12.99 -6.90
C TYR A 56 -0.45 -14.17 -7.77
N GLU A 57 -1.13 -15.30 -7.68
CA GLU A 57 -0.80 -16.49 -8.46
C GLU A 57 -0.99 -16.28 -9.97
N GLU A 58 -1.96 -15.47 -10.37
CA GLU A 58 -2.18 -15.15 -11.78
C GLU A 58 -1.02 -14.33 -12.36
N LYS A 59 -0.57 -13.32 -11.63
CA LYS A 59 0.61 -12.52 -11.97
C LYS A 59 0.96 -11.61 -10.79
N HIS A 60 2.24 -11.32 -10.64
CA HIS A 60 2.72 -10.40 -9.60
C HIS A 60 4.06 -9.80 -10.03
N LEU A 61 4.50 -8.73 -9.35
CA LEU A 61 5.81 -8.18 -9.60
C LEU A 61 6.88 -9.15 -9.14
N LYS A 62 7.96 -9.23 -9.91
CA LYS A 62 9.11 -10.05 -9.55
C LYS A 62 9.58 -9.73 -8.13
N SER A 63 9.88 -10.76 -7.36
CA SER A 63 10.35 -10.69 -5.98
C SER A 63 9.31 -10.22 -4.94
N ALA A 64 8.06 -10.01 -5.34
CA ALA A 64 7.02 -9.64 -4.38
C ALA A 64 6.66 -10.82 -3.48
N ILE A 65 6.49 -10.53 -2.19
CA ILE A 65 5.87 -11.47 -1.27
C ILE A 65 4.40 -11.14 -1.13
N ASN A 66 3.57 -12.15 -0.96
CA ASN A 66 2.13 -11.97 -0.87
C ASN A 66 1.61 -12.18 0.55
N ILE A 67 1.00 -11.15 1.08
CA ILE A 67 0.21 -11.23 2.31
C ILE A 67 -1.07 -10.43 2.05
N PRO A 68 -2.20 -11.10 1.79
CA PRO A 68 -3.47 -10.38 1.57
C PRO A 68 -3.78 -9.42 2.72
N VAL A 69 -4.35 -8.26 2.40
CA VAL A 69 -4.60 -7.22 3.41
C VAL A 69 -5.45 -7.73 4.57
N GLN A 70 -6.38 -8.64 4.33
CA GLN A 70 -7.22 -9.23 5.38
C GLN A 70 -6.42 -10.04 6.40
N SER A 71 -5.30 -10.61 5.97
CA SER A 71 -4.43 -11.44 6.81
C SER A 71 -3.24 -10.69 7.38
N LEU A 72 -3.03 -9.44 6.96
CA LEU A 72 -1.82 -8.70 7.28
C LEU A 72 -1.61 -8.52 8.77
N HIS A 73 -2.66 -8.09 9.48
CA HIS A 73 -2.56 -7.83 10.92
C HIS A 73 -2.11 -9.08 11.70
N SER A 74 -2.62 -10.25 11.34
CA SER A 74 -2.24 -11.51 11.98
C SER A 74 -0.93 -12.11 11.46
N SER A 75 -0.36 -11.53 10.41
CA SER A 75 0.85 -12.05 9.74
C SER A 75 2.06 -11.13 9.90
N LEU A 76 2.00 -10.13 10.78
CA LEU A 76 3.07 -9.16 10.95
C LEU A 76 4.38 -9.80 11.40
N THR A 77 4.34 -10.94 12.10
CA THR A 77 5.53 -11.67 12.52
C THR A 77 6.37 -12.13 11.32
N ARG A 78 5.74 -12.39 10.17
CA ARG A 78 6.45 -12.76 8.93
C ARG A 78 7.32 -11.62 8.40
N LEU A 79 7.06 -10.38 8.83
CA LEU A 79 7.75 -9.18 8.37
C LEU A 79 8.76 -8.64 9.38
N GLN A 80 8.96 -9.31 10.52
CA GLN A 80 9.85 -8.79 11.57
C GLN A 80 11.28 -8.58 11.09
N GLU A 81 11.80 -9.45 10.23
CA GLU A 81 13.17 -9.34 9.70
C GLU A 81 13.36 -8.11 8.81
N VAL A 82 12.26 -7.57 8.25
CA VAL A 82 12.31 -6.41 7.35
C VAL A 82 11.77 -5.14 8.01
N LYS A 83 11.58 -5.14 9.33
CA LYS A 83 11.00 -4.01 10.06
C LYS A 83 11.81 -2.73 9.89
N ASN A 84 13.14 -2.83 9.80
CA ASN A 84 14.02 -1.70 9.61
C ASN A 84 14.24 -1.31 8.14
N LYS A 85 13.57 -2.01 7.22
CA LYS A 85 13.66 -1.75 5.79
C LYS A 85 12.40 -1.03 5.33
N ARG A 86 12.51 -0.30 4.23
CA ARG A 86 11.33 0.25 3.58
C ARG A 86 10.57 -0.87 2.88
N ILE A 87 9.25 -0.83 2.95
CA ILE A 87 8.37 -1.83 2.32
C ILE A 87 7.54 -1.13 1.25
N VAL A 88 7.79 -1.47 -0.01
CA VAL A 88 6.95 -0.99 -1.11
C VAL A 88 5.70 -1.86 -1.15
N VAL A 89 4.54 -1.24 -0.99
CA VAL A 89 3.25 -1.93 -0.85
C VAL A 89 2.36 -1.62 -2.04
N TYR A 90 1.88 -2.63 -2.71
CA TYR A 90 0.95 -2.42 -3.82
C TYR A 90 -0.25 -3.39 -3.74
N CYS A 91 -1.34 -2.98 -4.36
CA CYS A 91 -2.49 -3.83 -4.60
C CYS A 91 -2.89 -3.70 -6.08
N ARG A 92 -4.16 -3.87 -6.42
CA ARG A 92 -4.57 -3.75 -7.83
C ARG A 92 -4.60 -2.29 -8.30
N SER A 93 -5.28 -1.42 -7.55
CA SER A 93 -5.52 -0.02 -7.95
C SER A 93 -5.16 1.01 -6.86
N GLY A 94 -4.80 0.57 -5.66
CA GLY A 94 -4.31 1.43 -4.58
C GLY A 94 -5.13 1.45 -3.30
N SER A 95 -6.39 1.02 -3.28
CA SER A 95 -7.23 1.14 -2.08
C SER A 95 -6.83 0.17 -0.96
N ARG A 96 -6.56 -1.08 -1.29
CA ARG A 96 -6.13 -2.08 -0.30
C ARG A 96 -4.74 -1.79 0.25
N SER A 97 -3.85 -1.26 -0.58
CA SER A 97 -2.49 -0.91 -0.14
C SER A 97 -2.46 0.30 0.79
N ILE A 98 -3.41 1.22 0.70
CA ILE A 98 -3.57 2.29 1.69
C ILE A 98 -3.90 1.70 3.05
N LYS A 99 -4.86 0.80 3.11
CA LYS A 99 -5.24 0.12 4.36
C LYS A 99 -4.06 -0.68 4.93
N ALA A 100 -3.36 -1.42 4.07
CA ALA A 100 -2.20 -2.20 4.46
C ALA A 100 -1.08 -1.29 5.01
N SER A 101 -0.81 -0.18 4.34
CA SER A 101 0.22 0.78 4.78
C SER A 101 -0.10 1.38 6.14
N ARG A 102 -1.38 1.68 6.41
CA ARG A 102 -1.79 2.14 7.75
C ARG A 102 -1.51 1.09 8.83
N ILE A 103 -1.82 -0.17 8.55
CA ILE A 103 -1.54 -1.27 9.48
C ILE A 103 -0.04 -1.37 9.74
N LEU A 104 0.76 -1.34 8.69
CA LEU A 104 2.22 -1.44 8.81
C LEU A 104 2.79 -0.27 9.59
N GLU A 105 2.40 0.94 9.27
CA GLU A 105 2.90 2.15 9.94
C GLU A 105 2.58 2.13 11.44
N LYS A 106 1.36 1.77 11.80
CA LYS A 106 0.94 1.67 13.21
C LYS A 106 1.72 0.62 14.00
N ASN A 107 2.31 -0.35 13.32
CA ASN A 107 3.08 -1.42 13.94
C ASN A 107 4.60 -1.24 13.79
N GLY A 108 5.05 -0.02 13.46
CA GLY A 108 6.46 0.35 13.46
C GLY A 108 7.22 0.02 12.17
N PHE A 109 6.52 -0.36 11.11
CA PHE A 109 7.12 -0.56 9.78
C PHE A 109 7.17 0.74 9.00
N THR A 110 7.92 0.75 7.91
CA THR A 110 8.09 1.92 7.04
C THR A 110 7.53 1.62 5.65
N PRO A 111 6.21 1.76 5.44
CA PRO A 111 5.61 1.47 4.15
C PRO A 111 5.71 2.63 3.18
N LEU A 112 5.85 2.29 1.89
CA LEU A 112 5.73 3.20 0.75
C LEU A 112 4.54 2.70 -0.08
N HIS A 113 3.45 3.45 -0.07
CA HIS A 113 2.25 3.07 -0.81
C HIS A 113 2.40 3.42 -2.29
N VAL A 114 2.17 2.45 -3.17
CA VAL A 114 2.21 2.68 -4.62
C VAL A 114 0.83 3.11 -5.10
N GLU A 115 0.72 4.36 -5.55
CA GLU A 115 -0.49 4.87 -6.16
C GLU A 115 -0.76 4.14 -7.48
N GLY A 116 -2.02 3.82 -7.73
CA GLY A 116 -2.43 3.13 -8.96
C GLY A 116 -2.15 1.64 -9.01
N GLY A 117 -1.44 1.08 -8.04
CA GLY A 117 -1.21 -0.35 -7.88
C GLY A 117 -0.56 -1.03 -9.08
N ILE A 118 -0.81 -2.34 -9.22
CA ILE A 118 -0.19 -3.13 -10.30
C ILE A 118 -0.63 -2.65 -11.69
N ILE A 119 -1.81 -2.05 -11.81
CA ILE A 119 -2.29 -1.51 -13.09
C ILE A 119 -1.30 -0.45 -13.61
N ASP A 120 -0.92 0.50 -12.77
CA ASP A 120 0.03 1.55 -13.17
C ASP A 120 1.46 1.03 -13.26
N LEU A 121 1.84 0.08 -12.40
CA LEU A 121 3.14 -0.57 -12.50
C LEU A 121 3.31 -1.27 -13.85
N MET A 122 2.28 -1.98 -14.31
CA MET A 122 2.31 -2.64 -15.62
C MET A 122 2.37 -1.64 -16.78
N ARG A 123 1.67 -0.51 -16.66
CA ARG A 123 1.72 0.56 -17.66
C ARG A 123 3.11 1.18 -17.80
N ASN A 124 3.91 1.09 -16.75
CA ASN A 124 5.27 1.62 -16.71
C ASN A 124 6.34 0.51 -16.84
N ASP A 125 5.95 -0.63 -17.39
CA ASP A 125 6.84 -1.74 -17.74
C ASP A 125 7.55 -2.40 -16.56
N ALA A 126 6.90 -2.44 -15.40
CA ALA A 126 7.41 -3.21 -14.25
C ALA A 126 7.56 -4.68 -14.62
N GLU A 127 8.59 -5.33 -14.08
CA GLU A 127 8.85 -6.75 -14.36
C GLU A 127 7.82 -7.64 -13.67
N ILE A 128 7.07 -8.39 -14.46
CA ILE A 128 5.94 -9.21 -14.00
C ILE A 128 6.29 -10.70 -14.15
N VAL A 129 5.93 -11.47 -13.12
CA VAL A 129 6.00 -12.93 -13.10
C VAL A 129 4.60 -13.49 -13.22
N ARG A 130 4.43 -14.54 -14.02
CA ARG A 130 3.15 -15.22 -14.23
C ARG A 130 3.24 -16.70 -13.84
#